data_a1ca366171461eea36cd54f29e9a01d7
#
_entry.id   a1ca366171461eea36cd54f29e9a01d7
#
_cell.length_a   1.000
_cell.length_b   1.000
_cell.length_c   1.000
_cell.angle_alpha   90.00
_cell.angle_beta   90.00
_cell.angle_gamma   90.00
#
_symmetry.space_group_name_H-M   'P 1'
#
loop_
_entity.id
_entity.type
_entity.pdbx_description
1 polymer ?
#
loop_
_entity_poly.entity_id
_entity_poly.type
_entity_poly.pdbx_seq_one_letter_code
_entity_poly.pdbx_strand_id
1 'polypeptide(L)'
;GPERTRGLGAGARPEVGKEAALESKDPIRECLEGADMVFVTAGMGGGTGTGATPIVANIARELGALTVGVVTKPFQYEGHRRMSHAEEGIRELRRHVDTLLIIPNQRLLGIVDKATPLLEAFKVADDVLRQAIQGIADVITTTGHINVDFADVRTVMTHTGRAVMGMGISRGTNRSMEAAQKAVSSPLLEDGSVEGARGVLLNITGGPSLSLHEVDEAASIIKEAADPQANIIVGQVINPDMGDELVVTVIATGFDREEQPAKPTLLERPTAKGGRPAQQVLAAVPVAAGQAAQKNLDRPTFLRRFTEQREGQERLVLATDDEWDVPTFLRKQSD
;
A
#
# COMPACT_ATOMS: atom_id res chain seq x y z
N GLY A 1 -19.70 11.73 -11.28
CA GLY A 1 -20.89 10.88 -11.29
C GLY A 1 -22.19 11.66 -11.35
N PRO A 2 -22.51 12.39 -12.46
CA PRO A 2 -23.71 13.20 -12.55
C PRO A 2 -25.01 12.36 -12.47
N GLU A 3 -25.03 11.18 -13.01
CA GLU A 3 -26.20 10.30 -12.97
C GLU A 3 -26.24 9.49 -11.66
N ARG A 4 -25.12 8.84 -11.32
CA ARG A 4 -25.06 7.90 -10.19
C ARG A 4 -25.19 8.56 -8.83
N THR A 5 -24.55 9.71 -8.62
CA THR A 5 -24.54 10.43 -7.35
C THR A 5 -25.16 11.83 -7.42
N ARG A 6 -25.51 12.31 -8.61
CA ARG A 6 -26.01 13.67 -8.84
C ARG A 6 -25.11 14.77 -8.26
N GLY A 7 -23.78 14.54 -8.30
CA GLY A 7 -22.81 15.44 -7.69
C GLY A 7 -22.75 15.38 -6.16
N LEU A 8 -23.48 14.46 -5.53
CA LEU A 8 -23.42 14.20 -4.09
C LEU A 8 -22.35 13.14 -3.76
N GLY A 9 -22.07 12.94 -2.48
CA GLY A 9 -21.14 11.90 -2.04
C GLY A 9 -21.67 10.47 -2.22
N ALA A 10 -20.78 9.48 -2.16
CA ALA A 10 -21.14 8.06 -2.36
C ALA A 10 -21.75 7.38 -1.12
N GLY A 11 -22.07 8.10 -0.04
CA GLY A 11 -22.79 7.59 1.14
C GLY A 11 -22.08 6.44 1.85
N ALA A 12 -20.76 6.55 2.05
CA ALA A 12 -19.90 5.54 2.67
C ALA A 12 -19.92 4.16 1.96
N ARG A 13 -20.23 4.13 0.65
CA ARG A 13 -20.22 2.94 -0.20
C ARG A 13 -19.17 3.08 -1.30
N PRO A 14 -18.01 2.40 -1.19
CA PRO A 14 -16.93 2.50 -2.17
C PRO A 14 -17.35 2.11 -3.60
N GLU A 15 -18.25 1.15 -3.74
CA GLU A 15 -18.75 0.70 -5.05
C GLU A 15 -19.45 1.85 -5.81
N VAL A 16 -20.22 2.66 -5.08
CA VAL A 16 -20.91 3.83 -5.67
C VAL A 16 -19.91 4.90 -6.08
N GLY A 17 -18.85 5.10 -5.28
CA GLY A 17 -17.75 6.01 -5.61
C GLY A 17 -16.97 5.56 -6.85
N LYS A 18 -16.72 4.26 -6.97
CA LYS A 18 -16.09 3.63 -8.15
C LYS A 18 -16.94 3.83 -9.41
N GLU A 19 -18.22 3.52 -9.35
CA GLU A 19 -19.15 3.69 -10.46
C GLU A 19 -19.24 5.16 -10.91
N ALA A 20 -19.30 6.09 -9.95
CA ALA A 20 -19.34 7.53 -10.24
C ALA A 20 -18.04 8.02 -10.93
N ALA A 21 -16.89 7.50 -10.56
CA ALA A 21 -15.61 7.81 -11.22
C ALA A 21 -15.55 7.22 -12.64
N LEU A 22 -16.04 6.00 -12.82
CA LEU A 22 -16.12 5.36 -14.15
C LEU A 22 -17.05 6.11 -15.11
N GLU A 23 -18.16 6.63 -14.61
CA GLU A 23 -19.08 7.48 -15.38
C GLU A 23 -18.40 8.76 -15.90
N SER A 24 -17.47 9.29 -15.13
CA SER A 24 -16.72 10.51 -15.46
C SER A 24 -15.30 10.24 -15.99
N LYS A 25 -15.05 9.03 -16.55
CA LYS A 25 -13.72 8.62 -16.99
C LYS A 25 -13.10 9.56 -18.02
N ASP A 26 -13.88 9.97 -19.03
CA ASP A 26 -13.38 10.81 -20.13
C ASP A 26 -13.04 12.23 -19.66
N PRO A 27 -13.89 12.95 -18.90
CA PRO A 27 -13.50 14.23 -18.30
C PRO A 27 -12.27 14.16 -17.39
N ILE A 28 -12.11 13.07 -16.61
CA ILE A 28 -10.93 12.88 -15.77
C ILE A 28 -9.70 12.70 -16.65
N ARG A 29 -9.78 11.93 -17.72
CA ARG A 29 -8.70 11.73 -18.69
C ARG A 29 -8.25 13.04 -19.32
N GLU A 30 -9.19 13.86 -19.81
CA GLU A 30 -8.91 15.17 -20.38
C GLU A 30 -8.17 16.09 -19.39
N CYS A 31 -8.56 16.08 -18.11
CA CYS A 31 -7.91 16.89 -17.09
C CYS A 31 -6.47 16.43 -16.77
N LEU A 32 -6.14 15.16 -16.99
CA LEU A 32 -4.84 14.58 -16.68
C LEU A 32 -3.91 14.48 -17.91
N GLU A 33 -4.40 14.79 -19.10
CA GLU A 33 -3.64 14.69 -20.33
C GLU A 33 -2.44 15.64 -20.33
N GLY A 34 -1.26 15.13 -20.69
CA GLY A 34 -0.01 15.89 -20.72
C GLY A 34 0.67 16.08 -19.36
N ALA A 35 0.15 15.50 -18.29
CA ALA A 35 0.82 15.53 -16.99
C ALA A 35 1.97 14.52 -16.94
N ASP A 36 3.17 14.96 -16.52
CA ASP A 36 4.32 14.07 -16.28
C ASP A 36 4.19 13.33 -14.94
N MET A 37 3.54 13.96 -13.95
CA MET A 37 3.32 13.41 -12.61
C MET A 37 1.92 13.75 -12.10
N VAL A 38 1.29 12.78 -11.44
CA VAL A 38 -0.05 12.95 -10.85
C VAL A 38 -0.03 12.50 -9.39
N PHE A 39 -0.39 13.41 -8.50
CA PHE A 39 -0.68 13.08 -7.11
C PHE A 39 -2.17 12.78 -6.94
N VAL A 40 -2.47 11.60 -6.42
CA VAL A 40 -3.84 11.22 -6.12
C VAL A 40 -4.00 11.14 -4.61
N THR A 41 -4.76 12.07 -4.02
CA THR A 41 -4.92 12.16 -2.57
C THR A 41 -6.35 11.94 -2.13
N ALA A 42 -6.53 11.17 -1.06
CA ALA A 42 -7.83 10.92 -0.46
C ALA A 42 -7.76 10.46 0.99
N GLY A 43 -8.81 10.77 1.76
CA GLY A 43 -9.09 10.06 3.01
C GLY A 43 -9.79 8.73 2.70
N MET A 44 -9.15 7.63 3.09
CA MET A 44 -9.69 6.28 2.88
C MET A 44 -10.73 5.90 3.94
N GLY A 45 -11.60 4.94 3.62
CA GLY A 45 -12.66 4.44 4.50
C GLY A 45 -14.04 5.06 4.24
N GLY A 46 -14.10 6.15 3.46
CA GLY A 46 -15.36 6.71 2.93
C GLY A 46 -15.81 6.01 1.64
N GLY A 47 -16.85 6.54 1.01
CA GLY A 47 -17.34 6.01 -0.27
C GLY A 47 -16.61 6.61 -1.46
N THR A 48 -16.56 7.94 -1.57
CA THR A 48 -15.99 8.65 -2.72
C THR A 48 -14.49 8.45 -2.83
N GLY A 49 -13.73 8.82 -1.79
CA GLY A 49 -12.26 8.70 -1.79
C GLY A 49 -11.82 7.25 -2.03
N THR A 50 -12.38 6.30 -1.28
CA THR A 50 -12.01 4.89 -1.35
C THR A 50 -12.29 4.28 -2.72
N GLY A 51 -13.46 4.61 -3.32
CA GLY A 51 -13.89 4.01 -4.58
C GLY A 51 -13.33 4.70 -5.82
N ALA A 52 -13.25 6.04 -5.81
CA ALA A 52 -12.83 6.80 -7.00
C ALA A 52 -11.31 6.86 -7.18
N THR A 53 -10.53 6.92 -6.09
CA THR A 53 -9.08 7.09 -6.13
C THR A 53 -8.37 6.05 -6.99
N PRO A 54 -8.67 4.72 -6.88
CA PRO A 54 -8.05 3.72 -7.75
C PRO A 54 -8.35 3.93 -9.24
N ILE A 55 -9.55 4.43 -9.58
CA ILE A 55 -9.93 4.70 -10.97
C ILE A 55 -9.14 5.88 -11.53
N VAL A 56 -9.03 6.98 -10.76
CA VAL A 56 -8.25 8.15 -11.16
C VAL A 56 -6.77 7.77 -11.33
N ALA A 57 -6.21 7.02 -10.39
CA ALA A 57 -4.83 6.53 -10.46
C ALA A 57 -4.59 5.65 -11.69
N ASN A 58 -5.52 4.76 -12.01
CA ASN A 58 -5.43 3.93 -13.23
C ASN A 58 -5.41 4.78 -14.50
N ILE A 59 -6.28 5.81 -14.58
CA ILE A 59 -6.31 6.72 -15.74
C ILE A 59 -4.98 7.47 -15.87
N ALA A 60 -4.44 8.01 -14.77
CA ALA A 60 -3.15 8.71 -14.77
C ALA A 60 -2.02 7.80 -15.26
N ARG A 61 -1.99 6.56 -14.80
CA ARG A 61 -1.01 5.56 -15.21
C ARG A 61 -1.17 5.15 -16.68
N GLU A 62 -2.40 4.99 -17.18
CA GLU A 62 -2.69 4.73 -18.60
C GLU A 62 -2.15 5.86 -19.50
N LEU A 63 -2.13 7.09 -19.03
CA LEU A 63 -1.55 8.26 -19.72
C LEU A 63 -0.02 8.32 -19.65
N GLY A 64 0.62 7.44 -18.87
CA GLY A 64 2.09 7.40 -18.71
C GLY A 64 2.65 8.35 -17.66
N ALA A 65 1.80 9.02 -16.89
CA ALA A 65 2.21 9.87 -15.79
C ALA A 65 2.77 9.05 -14.62
N LEU A 66 3.82 9.55 -13.97
CA LEU A 66 4.28 9.00 -12.69
C LEU A 66 3.17 9.23 -11.66
N THR A 67 2.56 8.14 -11.18
CA THR A 67 1.37 8.21 -10.33
C THR A 67 1.71 7.93 -8.87
N VAL A 68 1.55 8.95 -8.02
CA VAL A 68 1.83 8.87 -6.58
C VAL A 68 0.53 8.98 -5.79
N GLY A 69 0.21 7.92 -5.04
CA GLY A 69 -0.91 7.94 -4.11
C GLY A 69 -0.47 8.45 -2.74
N VAL A 70 -1.19 9.45 -2.20
CA VAL A 70 -0.96 9.97 -0.83
C VAL A 70 -2.29 9.93 -0.10
N VAL A 71 -2.45 8.96 0.81
CA VAL A 71 -3.75 8.68 1.42
C VAL A 71 -3.67 8.58 2.93
N THR A 72 -4.77 8.91 3.61
CA THR A 72 -4.88 8.73 5.06
C THR A 72 -5.72 7.50 5.41
N LYS A 73 -5.31 6.79 6.48
CA LYS A 73 -6.17 5.81 7.15
C LYS A 73 -7.00 6.50 8.25
N PRO A 74 -8.27 6.11 8.43
CA PRO A 74 -9.14 6.71 9.44
C PRO A 74 -8.62 6.49 10.86
N PHE A 75 -9.08 7.31 11.80
CA PHE A 75 -8.85 7.08 13.23
C PHE A 75 -9.59 5.83 13.70
N GLN A 76 -9.11 5.21 14.78
CA GLN A 76 -9.74 4.01 15.36
C GLN A 76 -11.17 4.28 15.84
N TYR A 77 -11.46 5.47 16.37
CA TYR A 77 -12.81 5.84 16.83
C TYR A 77 -13.86 5.92 15.72
N GLU A 78 -13.42 6.05 14.45
CA GLU A 78 -14.33 6.08 13.29
C GLU A 78 -14.96 4.72 12.99
N GLY A 79 -14.48 3.66 13.63
CA GLY A 79 -15.07 2.35 13.65
C GLY A 79 -14.49 1.35 12.65
N HIS A 80 -14.69 0.08 12.96
CA HIS A 80 -14.08 -1.04 12.27
C HIS A 80 -14.47 -1.12 10.78
N ARG A 81 -15.74 -0.83 10.47
CA ARG A 81 -16.24 -0.85 9.09
C ARG A 81 -15.49 0.15 8.20
N ARG A 82 -15.24 1.36 8.73
CA ARG A 82 -14.52 2.40 8.00
C ARG A 82 -13.05 2.02 7.78
N MET A 83 -12.43 1.40 8.77
CA MET A 83 -11.07 0.87 8.65
C MET A 83 -10.98 -0.25 7.61
N SER A 84 -11.93 -1.21 7.62
CA SER A 84 -11.98 -2.29 6.62
C SER A 84 -12.12 -1.77 5.19
N HIS A 85 -13.00 -0.79 4.96
CA HIS A 85 -13.13 -0.13 3.65
C HIS A 85 -11.82 0.58 3.25
N ALA A 86 -11.13 1.22 4.21
CA ALA A 86 -9.86 1.89 3.95
C ALA A 86 -8.78 0.88 3.50
N GLU A 87 -8.64 -0.23 4.20
CA GLU A 87 -7.66 -1.26 3.87
C GLU A 87 -7.91 -1.91 2.52
N GLU A 88 -9.17 -2.15 2.17
CA GLU A 88 -9.55 -2.68 0.87
C GLU A 88 -9.25 -1.68 -0.25
N GLY A 89 -9.62 -0.41 -0.07
CA GLY A 89 -9.33 0.66 -1.02
C GLY A 89 -7.83 0.91 -1.21
N ILE A 90 -7.04 0.87 -0.14
CA ILE A 90 -5.58 0.97 -0.18
C ILE A 90 -4.97 -0.19 -0.97
N ARG A 91 -5.47 -1.40 -0.76
CA ARG A 91 -5.02 -2.60 -1.48
C ARG A 91 -5.32 -2.51 -2.98
N GLU A 92 -6.48 -1.96 -3.33
CA GLU A 92 -6.84 -1.74 -4.74
C GLU A 92 -6.01 -0.60 -5.34
N LEU A 93 -5.86 0.53 -4.65
CA LEU A 93 -5.08 1.67 -5.10
C LEU A 93 -3.62 1.30 -5.38
N ARG A 94 -3.01 0.47 -4.54
CA ARG A 94 -1.63 0.00 -4.67
C ARG A 94 -1.32 -0.64 -6.03
N ARG A 95 -2.32 -1.24 -6.69
CA ARG A 95 -2.17 -1.85 -8.02
C ARG A 95 -2.08 -0.83 -9.14
N HIS A 96 -2.53 0.40 -8.88
CA HIS A 96 -2.70 1.44 -9.88
C HIS A 96 -1.77 2.65 -9.69
N VAL A 97 -0.92 2.64 -8.67
CA VAL A 97 0.09 3.69 -8.43
C VAL A 97 1.49 3.13 -8.52
N ASP A 98 2.47 3.99 -8.83
CA ASP A 98 3.89 3.65 -8.80
C ASP A 98 4.43 3.67 -7.37
N THR A 99 4.00 4.64 -6.59
CA THR A 99 4.34 4.81 -5.18
C THR A 99 3.09 5.12 -4.36
N LEU A 100 2.94 4.47 -3.20
CA LEU A 100 1.83 4.70 -2.29
C LEU A 100 2.33 5.11 -0.91
N LEU A 101 2.07 6.36 -0.55
CA LEU A 101 2.31 6.90 0.78
C LEU A 101 1.02 6.80 1.60
N ILE A 102 1.10 6.12 2.74
CA ILE A 102 -0.03 5.94 3.65
C ILE A 102 0.26 6.67 4.95
N ILE A 103 -0.66 7.53 5.36
CA ILE A 103 -0.57 8.30 6.61
C ILE A 103 -1.67 7.80 7.56
N PRO A 104 -1.31 7.05 8.62
CA PRO A 104 -2.30 6.61 9.60
C PRO A 104 -2.68 7.77 10.51
N ASN A 105 -3.94 8.25 10.46
CA ASN A 105 -4.40 9.34 11.33
C ASN A 105 -4.20 9.04 12.81
N GLN A 106 -4.25 7.76 13.20
CA GLN A 106 -4.02 7.34 14.58
C GLN A 106 -2.62 7.73 15.10
N ARG A 107 -1.60 7.79 14.24
CA ARG A 107 -0.23 8.19 14.60
C ARG A 107 -0.13 9.69 14.86
N LEU A 108 -1.00 10.48 14.26
CA LEU A 108 -1.06 11.94 14.49
C LEU A 108 -1.45 12.29 15.92
N LEU A 109 -2.17 11.40 16.62
CA LEU A 109 -2.48 11.60 18.05
C LEU A 109 -1.23 11.61 18.94
N GLY A 110 -0.12 11.07 18.46
CA GLY A 110 1.18 11.15 19.15
C GLY A 110 1.92 12.47 18.93
N ILE A 111 1.49 13.27 17.96
CA ILE A 111 2.12 14.54 17.58
C ILE A 111 1.34 15.72 18.17
N VAL A 112 0.02 15.59 18.30
CA VAL A 112 -0.85 16.64 18.84
C VAL A 112 -1.01 16.54 20.36
N ASP A 113 -1.14 17.66 21.02
CA ASP A 113 -1.43 17.71 22.45
C ASP A 113 -2.83 17.15 22.76
N LYS A 114 -2.98 16.54 23.96
CA LYS A 114 -4.27 16.00 24.41
C LYS A 114 -5.38 17.06 24.52
N ALA A 115 -5.00 18.33 24.67
CA ALA A 115 -5.93 19.46 24.75
C ALA A 115 -6.26 20.05 23.37
N THR A 116 -5.66 19.55 22.27
CA THR A 116 -5.88 20.07 20.92
C THR A 116 -7.33 19.85 20.48
N PRO A 117 -8.07 20.90 20.09
CA PRO A 117 -9.43 20.77 19.57
C PRO A 117 -9.49 19.85 18.34
N LEU A 118 -10.60 19.12 18.19
CA LEU A 118 -10.80 18.17 17.10
C LEU A 118 -10.55 18.78 15.71
N LEU A 119 -11.02 20.01 15.49
CA LEU A 119 -10.83 20.70 14.20
C LEU A 119 -9.35 20.97 13.91
N GLU A 120 -8.57 21.29 14.93
CA GLU A 120 -7.13 21.50 14.79
C GLU A 120 -6.38 20.19 14.55
N ALA A 121 -6.80 19.09 15.19
CA ALA A 121 -6.23 17.78 14.93
C ALA A 121 -6.43 17.34 13.47
N PHE A 122 -7.57 17.64 12.85
CA PHE A 122 -7.78 17.40 11.42
C PHE A 122 -6.92 18.30 10.54
N LYS A 123 -6.72 19.57 10.92
CA LYS A 123 -5.79 20.46 10.20
C LYS A 123 -4.36 19.93 10.22
N VAL A 124 -3.92 19.33 11.33
CA VAL A 124 -2.60 18.67 11.39
C VAL A 124 -2.53 17.51 10.39
N ALA A 125 -3.60 16.71 10.26
CA ALA A 125 -3.65 15.65 9.25
C ALA A 125 -3.56 16.19 7.82
N ASP A 126 -4.29 17.26 7.53
CA ASP A 126 -4.25 17.94 6.22
C ASP A 126 -2.87 18.56 5.95
N ASP A 127 -2.24 19.15 6.98
CA ASP A 127 -0.88 19.69 6.87
C ASP A 127 0.17 18.62 6.60
N VAL A 128 0.06 17.45 7.21
CA VAL A 128 0.97 16.32 6.94
C VAL A 128 0.81 15.85 5.49
N LEU A 129 -0.43 15.73 4.98
CA LEU A 129 -0.67 15.44 3.56
C LEU A 129 -0.08 16.49 2.63
N ARG A 130 -0.31 17.78 2.94
CA ARG A 130 0.22 18.90 2.19
C ARG A 130 1.74 18.87 2.15
N GLN A 131 2.40 18.67 3.29
CA GLN A 131 3.85 18.61 3.40
C GLN A 131 4.44 17.39 2.67
N ALA A 132 3.75 16.25 2.69
CA ALA A 132 4.15 15.06 1.93
C ALA A 132 4.19 15.35 0.42
N ILE A 133 3.12 15.95 -0.11
CA ILE A 133 3.02 16.30 -1.53
C ILE A 133 4.03 17.41 -1.86
N GLN A 134 4.10 18.46 -1.03
CA GLN A 134 4.99 19.58 -1.23
C GLN A 134 6.46 19.15 -1.18
N GLY A 135 6.84 18.28 -0.24
CA GLY A 135 8.22 17.78 -0.13
C GLY A 135 8.70 17.05 -1.40
N ILE A 136 7.80 16.39 -2.13
CA ILE A 136 8.12 15.78 -3.42
C ILE A 136 8.11 16.84 -4.54
N ALA A 137 7.06 17.66 -4.56
CA ALA A 137 6.88 18.66 -5.61
C ALA A 137 7.99 19.72 -5.59
N ASP A 138 8.36 20.23 -4.42
CA ASP A 138 9.37 21.27 -4.26
C ASP A 138 10.74 20.86 -4.78
N VAL A 139 11.11 19.59 -4.59
CA VAL A 139 12.38 19.04 -5.12
C VAL A 139 12.44 19.11 -6.65
N ILE A 140 11.28 19.01 -7.31
CA ILE A 140 11.16 18.99 -8.78
C ILE A 140 10.95 20.41 -9.32
N THR A 141 10.08 21.20 -8.69
CA THR A 141 9.57 22.47 -9.24
C THR A 141 10.33 23.69 -8.77
N THR A 142 10.95 23.61 -7.56
CA THR A 142 11.63 24.76 -6.99
C THR A 142 13.07 24.82 -7.46
N THR A 143 13.41 25.90 -8.16
CA THR A 143 14.78 26.17 -8.60
C THR A 143 15.65 26.47 -7.39
N GLY A 144 16.44 25.50 -6.94
CA GLY A 144 17.42 25.62 -5.85
C GLY A 144 18.85 25.76 -6.39
N HIS A 145 19.84 25.77 -5.47
CA HIS A 145 21.25 25.71 -5.86
C HIS A 145 21.66 24.31 -6.37
N ILE A 146 20.95 23.28 -5.93
CA ILE A 146 21.10 21.90 -6.43
C ILE A 146 19.71 21.46 -6.89
N ASN A 147 19.56 21.34 -8.22
CA ASN A 147 18.32 20.88 -8.81
C ASN A 147 18.39 19.37 -9.03
N VAL A 148 17.31 18.71 -8.66
CA VAL A 148 17.12 17.28 -8.93
C VAL A 148 16.39 17.12 -10.25
N ASP A 149 16.89 16.26 -11.14
CA ASP A 149 16.20 15.96 -12.39
C ASP A 149 14.95 15.12 -12.10
N PHE A 150 13.86 15.42 -12.79
CA PHE A 150 12.63 14.63 -12.73
C PHE A 150 12.88 13.15 -13.05
N ALA A 151 13.83 12.86 -13.94
CA ALA A 151 14.21 11.48 -14.27
C ALA A 151 14.76 10.71 -13.06
N ASP A 152 15.51 11.37 -12.17
CA ASP A 152 16.04 10.76 -10.96
C ASP A 152 14.92 10.47 -9.95
N VAL A 153 14.02 11.45 -9.73
CA VAL A 153 12.83 11.26 -8.88
C VAL A 153 11.97 10.13 -9.42
N ARG A 154 11.74 10.09 -10.73
CA ARG A 154 11.00 9.02 -11.38
C ARG A 154 11.64 7.66 -11.11
N THR A 155 12.97 7.55 -11.22
CA THR A 155 13.69 6.29 -10.97
C THR A 155 13.52 5.79 -9.54
N VAL A 156 13.55 6.68 -8.54
CA VAL A 156 13.39 6.32 -7.13
C VAL A 156 11.94 6.01 -6.77
N MET A 157 10.97 6.57 -7.50
CA MET A 157 9.55 6.45 -7.18
C MET A 157 8.79 5.45 -8.07
N THR A 158 9.34 5.02 -9.20
CA THR A 158 8.66 4.09 -10.10
C THR A 158 8.70 2.66 -9.55
N HIS A 159 7.54 2.01 -9.47
CA HIS A 159 7.38 0.61 -9.08
C HIS A 159 7.92 0.27 -7.68
N THR A 160 7.97 1.25 -6.80
CA THR A 160 8.51 1.05 -5.44
C THR A 160 7.46 0.55 -4.45
N GLY A 161 6.19 0.57 -4.85
CA GLY A 161 5.08 0.07 -4.03
C GLY A 161 4.82 0.96 -2.81
N ARG A 162 5.14 0.48 -1.61
CA ARG A 162 4.92 1.23 -0.36
C ARG A 162 6.04 2.25 -0.13
N ALA A 163 5.63 3.48 0.20
CA ALA A 163 6.50 4.52 0.72
C ALA A 163 6.13 4.87 2.15
N VAL A 164 7.11 5.27 2.93
CA VAL A 164 6.92 5.84 4.26
C VAL A 164 7.53 7.24 4.30
N MET A 165 6.98 8.10 5.17
CA MET A 165 7.44 9.46 5.32
C MET A 165 7.80 9.74 6.77
N GLY A 166 8.95 10.37 6.97
CA GLY A 166 9.34 10.98 8.21
C GLY A 166 9.54 12.48 8.05
N MET A 167 9.23 13.23 9.08
CA MET A 167 9.43 14.66 9.10
C MET A 167 9.94 15.11 10.45
N GLY A 168 10.88 16.05 10.42
CA GLY A 168 11.39 16.69 11.61
C GLY A 168 11.56 18.19 11.42
N ILE A 169 11.24 18.95 12.45
CA ILE A 169 11.34 20.40 12.49
C ILE A 169 12.19 20.78 13.68
N SER A 170 13.16 21.68 13.47
CA SER A 170 13.97 22.23 14.56
C SER A 170 14.43 23.65 14.29
N ARG A 171 14.87 24.33 15.35
CA ARG A 171 15.37 25.72 15.34
C ARG A 171 16.64 25.80 16.19
N GLY A 172 17.47 26.80 15.94
CA GLY A 172 18.68 27.06 16.72
C GLY A 172 19.96 26.43 16.14
N THR A 173 21.02 26.35 16.93
CA THR A 173 22.37 26.00 16.47
C THR A 173 22.55 24.56 16.00
N ASN A 174 21.78 23.61 16.51
CA ASN A 174 21.85 22.19 16.15
C ASN A 174 20.62 21.73 15.36
N ARG A 175 19.94 22.67 14.68
CA ARG A 175 18.66 22.42 14.01
C ARG A 175 18.72 21.34 12.94
N SER A 176 19.84 21.21 12.22
CA SER A 176 20.08 20.20 11.20
C SER A 176 20.04 18.78 11.76
N MET A 177 20.84 18.54 12.79
CA MET A 177 20.94 17.25 13.48
C MET A 177 19.61 16.88 14.15
N GLU A 178 19.02 17.81 14.90
CA GLU A 178 17.75 17.56 15.59
C GLU A 178 16.58 17.31 14.63
N ALA A 179 16.48 18.08 13.54
CA ALA A 179 15.44 17.88 12.55
C ALA A 179 15.61 16.53 11.82
N ALA A 180 16.82 16.16 11.41
CA ALA A 180 17.12 14.88 10.80
C ALA A 180 16.78 13.71 11.73
N GLN A 181 17.16 13.81 13.00
CA GLN A 181 16.89 12.77 13.99
C GLN A 181 15.38 12.61 14.28
N LYS A 182 14.64 13.73 14.36
CA LYS A 182 13.17 13.72 14.44
C LYS A 182 12.52 13.13 13.19
N ALA A 183 13.08 13.37 12.02
CA ALA A 183 12.56 12.80 10.77
C ALA A 183 12.72 11.28 10.75
N VAL A 184 13.88 10.74 11.15
CA VAL A 184 14.14 9.28 11.21
C VAL A 184 13.31 8.60 12.30
N SER A 185 13.06 9.29 13.41
CA SER A 185 12.25 8.76 14.54
C SER A 185 10.78 9.18 14.49
N SER A 186 10.32 9.71 13.34
CA SER A 186 8.96 10.23 13.19
C SER A 186 7.91 9.15 13.44
N PRO A 187 6.88 9.40 14.25
CA PRO A 187 5.77 8.47 14.45
C PRO A 187 4.95 8.20 13.19
N LEU A 188 5.15 8.98 12.12
CA LEU A 188 4.52 8.78 10.81
C LEU A 188 5.13 7.61 10.03
N LEU A 189 6.33 7.17 10.39
CA LEU A 189 6.94 5.96 9.86
C LEU A 189 6.15 4.76 10.40
N GLU A 190 5.25 4.22 9.56
CA GLU A 190 4.42 3.05 9.91
C GLU A 190 5.31 1.79 9.93
N ASP A 191 5.45 1.15 11.09
CA ASP A 191 6.13 -0.16 11.29
C ASP A 191 7.53 -0.31 10.66
N GLY A 192 8.12 0.76 10.16
CA GLY A 192 9.42 0.77 9.52
C GLY A 192 10.24 1.99 9.95
N SER A 193 11.46 1.73 10.34
CA SER A 193 12.52 2.71 10.25
C SER A 193 12.80 3.00 8.77
N VAL A 194 13.56 4.01 8.46
CA VAL A 194 14.13 4.23 7.12
C VAL A 194 15.04 3.05 6.73
N GLU A 195 15.34 2.16 7.69
CA GLU A 195 16.14 0.95 7.50
C GLU A 195 15.57 0.03 6.43
N GLY A 196 16.42 -0.36 5.49
CA GLY A 196 16.04 -1.24 4.39
C GLY A 196 15.37 -0.55 3.20
N ALA A 197 15.18 0.77 3.23
CA ALA A 197 14.75 1.54 2.08
C ALA A 197 15.83 1.52 0.99
N ARG A 198 15.44 1.23 -0.24
CA ARG A 198 16.34 1.24 -1.41
C ARG A 198 16.34 2.56 -2.15
N GLY A 199 15.31 3.36 -1.98
CA GLY A 199 15.21 4.71 -2.49
C GLY A 199 14.85 5.68 -1.38
N VAL A 200 15.55 6.79 -1.29
CA VAL A 200 15.28 7.83 -0.30
C VAL A 200 15.26 9.18 -1.01
N LEU A 201 14.16 9.89 -0.87
CA LEU A 201 14.06 11.28 -1.23
C LEU A 201 14.13 12.12 0.04
N LEU A 202 15.18 12.88 0.17
CA LEU A 202 15.43 13.79 1.28
C LEU A 202 15.21 15.22 0.81
N ASN A 203 14.27 15.93 1.44
CA ASN A 203 14.06 17.35 1.21
C ASN A 203 14.44 18.14 2.48
N ILE A 204 15.34 19.09 2.33
CA ILE A 204 15.79 19.99 3.40
C ILE A 204 15.32 21.40 3.06
N THR A 205 14.37 21.91 3.82
CA THR A 205 13.84 23.27 3.65
C THR A 205 14.26 24.15 4.81
N GLY A 206 14.86 25.27 4.52
CA GLY A 206 15.30 26.23 5.53
C GLY A 206 15.28 27.67 5.04
N GLY A 207 15.52 28.62 5.95
CA GLY A 207 15.66 30.04 5.64
C GLY A 207 16.95 30.34 4.87
N PRO A 208 17.19 31.63 4.51
CA PRO A 208 18.40 32.07 3.82
C PRO A 208 19.72 31.82 4.58
N SER A 209 19.62 31.52 5.87
CA SER A 209 20.75 31.16 6.72
C SER A 209 21.19 29.69 6.61
N LEU A 210 20.49 28.87 5.79
CA LEU A 210 20.83 27.46 5.60
C LEU A 210 22.21 27.32 4.99
N SER A 211 23.10 26.63 5.71
CA SER A 211 24.48 26.39 5.28
C SER A 211 24.65 25.02 4.64
N LEU A 212 25.67 24.89 3.79
CA LEU A 212 26.03 23.59 3.18
C LEU A 212 26.40 22.55 4.25
N HIS A 213 26.99 23.00 5.37
CA HIS A 213 27.37 22.11 6.47
C HIS A 213 26.16 21.49 7.17
N GLU A 214 25.10 22.29 7.38
CA GLU A 214 23.83 21.80 7.93
C GLU A 214 23.16 20.77 7.01
N VAL A 215 23.26 20.98 5.69
CA VAL A 215 22.72 20.03 4.70
C VAL A 215 23.48 18.70 4.73
N ASP A 216 24.82 18.77 4.78
CA ASP A 216 25.68 17.58 4.85
C ASP A 216 25.47 16.79 6.14
N GLU A 217 25.33 17.48 7.26
CA GLU A 217 25.04 16.89 8.58
C GLU A 217 23.69 16.17 8.59
N ALA A 218 22.64 16.83 8.11
CA ALA A 218 21.31 16.22 8.01
C ALA A 218 21.30 15.01 7.04
N ALA A 219 21.96 15.15 5.89
CA ALA A 219 22.04 14.06 4.90
C ALA A 219 22.84 12.85 5.42
N SER A 220 23.89 13.09 6.20
CA SER A 220 24.71 12.02 6.82
C SER A 220 23.90 11.17 7.78
N ILE A 221 23.07 11.78 8.64
CA ILE A 221 22.18 11.06 9.57
C ILE A 221 21.20 10.17 8.83
N ILE A 222 20.60 10.68 7.75
CA ILE A 222 19.64 9.91 6.95
C ILE A 222 20.35 8.77 6.21
N LYS A 223 21.55 9.01 5.70
CA LYS A 223 22.37 7.99 5.03
C LYS A 223 22.77 6.85 5.96
N GLU A 224 23.10 7.15 7.22
CA GLU A 224 23.40 6.14 8.23
C GLU A 224 22.17 5.29 8.59
N ALA A 225 20.98 5.88 8.52
CA ALA A 225 19.72 5.19 8.81
C ALA A 225 19.18 4.37 7.64
N ALA A 226 19.58 4.65 6.39
CA ALA A 226 19.13 3.97 5.18
C ALA A 226 19.98 2.72 4.87
N ASP A 227 19.52 1.92 3.88
CA ASP A 227 20.35 0.81 3.36
C ASP A 227 21.65 1.37 2.75
N PRO A 228 22.82 0.74 2.97
CA PRO A 228 24.10 1.18 2.40
C PRO A 228 24.12 1.29 0.88
N GLN A 229 23.22 0.60 0.19
CA GLN A 229 23.06 0.64 -1.27
C GLN A 229 21.86 1.49 -1.70
N ALA A 230 21.23 2.23 -0.79
CA ALA A 230 20.09 3.09 -1.11
C ALA A 230 20.49 4.20 -2.10
N ASN A 231 19.63 4.44 -3.09
CA ASN A 231 19.73 5.61 -3.92
C ASN A 231 19.11 6.81 -3.17
N ILE A 232 19.96 7.74 -2.72
CA ILE A 232 19.54 8.89 -1.92
C ILE A 232 19.57 10.15 -2.80
N ILE A 233 18.41 10.75 -3.00
CA ILE A 233 18.26 12.03 -3.69
C ILE A 233 18.08 13.12 -2.63
N VAL A 234 18.93 14.14 -2.66
CA VAL A 234 18.89 15.25 -1.72
C VAL A 234 18.44 16.51 -2.44
N GLY A 235 17.25 17.00 -2.10
CA GLY A 235 16.73 18.29 -2.52
C GLY A 235 16.92 19.36 -1.44
N GLN A 236 17.11 20.59 -1.87
CA GLN A 236 17.29 21.74 -0.99
C GLN A 236 16.35 22.86 -1.42
N VAL A 237 15.57 23.37 -0.49
CA VAL A 237 14.65 24.49 -0.72
C VAL A 237 14.95 25.63 0.24
N ILE A 238 15.17 26.81 -0.29
CA ILE A 238 15.34 28.01 0.51
C ILE A 238 14.02 28.79 0.52
N ASN A 239 13.41 28.87 1.71
CA ASN A 239 12.19 29.62 1.93
C ASN A 239 12.48 30.83 2.84
N PRO A 240 12.42 32.05 2.32
CA PRO A 240 12.73 33.27 3.09
C PRO A 240 11.86 33.46 4.33
N ASP A 241 10.65 32.91 4.34
CA ASP A 241 9.68 33.11 5.42
C ASP A 241 9.96 32.23 6.65
N MET A 242 10.86 31.24 6.54
CA MET A 242 11.14 30.26 7.61
C MET A 242 12.09 30.77 8.70
N GLY A 243 12.79 31.90 8.47
CA GLY A 243 13.75 32.42 9.47
C GLY A 243 14.81 31.39 9.89
N ASP A 244 14.87 31.07 11.18
CA ASP A 244 15.80 30.09 11.75
C ASP A 244 15.26 28.65 11.78
N GLU A 245 14.10 28.42 11.25
CA GLU A 245 13.50 27.08 11.22
C GLU A 245 14.10 26.23 10.10
N LEU A 246 14.30 24.94 10.38
CA LEU A 246 14.76 23.95 9.43
C LEU A 246 13.80 22.76 9.46
N VAL A 247 13.33 22.37 8.29
CA VAL A 247 12.44 21.21 8.11
C VAL A 247 13.18 20.17 7.28
N VAL A 248 13.24 18.97 7.80
CA VAL A 248 13.77 17.79 7.10
C VAL A 248 12.63 16.85 6.82
N THR A 249 12.36 16.57 5.55
CA THR A 249 11.36 15.60 5.10
C THR A 249 12.07 14.44 4.41
N VAL A 250 11.81 13.24 4.87
CA VAL A 250 12.37 12.00 4.31
C VAL A 250 11.23 11.16 3.76
N ILE A 251 11.31 10.78 2.50
CA ILE A 251 10.40 9.81 1.89
C ILE A 251 11.24 8.61 1.49
N ALA A 252 10.97 7.50 2.16
CA ALA A 252 11.69 6.25 1.96
C ALA A 252 10.81 5.26 1.20
N THR A 253 11.38 4.60 0.20
CA THR A 253 10.70 3.73 -0.76
C THR A 253 11.47 2.42 -0.96
N GLY A 254 10.82 1.43 -1.58
CA GLY A 254 11.50 0.19 -1.96
C GLY A 254 11.70 -0.80 -0.82
N PHE A 255 10.81 -0.80 0.18
CA PHE A 255 10.81 -1.77 1.28
C PHE A 255 10.31 -3.14 0.88
N ASP A 256 9.49 -3.22 -0.17
CA ASP A 256 8.97 -4.48 -0.65
C ASP A 256 10.12 -5.23 -1.34
N ARG A 257 10.65 -6.25 -0.69
CA ARG A 257 11.28 -7.31 -1.46
C ARG A 257 10.19 -7.83 -2.39
N GLU A 258 10.37 -7.67 -3.72
CA GLU A 258 9.67 -8.55 -4.63
C GLU A 258 9.93 -9.96 -4.11
N GLU A 259 8.91 -10.62 -3.57
CA GLU A 259 8.87 -12.07 -3.59
C GLU A 259 8.89 -12.44 -5.07
N GLN A 260 10.10 -12.51 -5.64
CA GLN A 260 10.27 -13.22 -6.90
C GLN A 260 9.64 -14.58 -6.64
N PRO A 261 8.61 -14.96 -7.41
CA PRO A 261 8.03 -16.26 -7.27
C PRO A 261 9.21 -17.23 -7.30
N ALA A 262 9.41 -17.95 -6.20
CA ALA A 262 10.55 -18.85 -6.04
C ALA A 262 10.64 -19.64 -7.33
N LYS A 263 11.70 -19.42 -8.13
CA LYS A 263 11.94 -20.22 -9.34
C LYS A 263 11.79 -21.64 -8.85
N PRO A 264 10.89 -22.47 -9.44
CA PRO A 264 10.77 -23.83 -9.00
C PRO A 264 12.17 -24.42 -9.07
N THR A 265 12.74 -24.69 -7.92
CA THR A 265 14.00 -25.39 -7.82
C THR A 265 13.67 -26.76 -8.40
N LEU A 266 14.05 -26.97 -9.67
CA LEU A 266 14.07 -28.29 -10.26
C LEU A 266 14.95 -29.09 -9.31
N LEU A 267 14.29 -29.91 -8.46
CA LEU A 267 14.97 -30.92 -7.69
C LEU A 267 15.76 -31.74 -8.70
N GLU A 268 17.05 -31.47 -8.81
CA GLU A 268 17.97 -32.31 -9.54
C GLU A 268 17.79 -33.72 -8.93
N ARG A 269 17.23 -34.61 -9.72
CA ARG A 269 17.20 -36.03 -9.38
C ARG A 269 18.63 -36.43 -9.13
N PRO A 270 18.97 -37.00 -7.97
CA PRO A 270 20.30 -37.55 -7.78
C PRO A 270 20.55 -38.61 -8.85
N THR A 271 21.51 -38.35 -9.70
CA THR A 271 22.03 -39.31 -10.64
C THR A 271 22.73 -40.40 -9.84
N ALA A 272 22.07 -41.52 -9.64
CA ALA A 272 22.69 -42.72 -9.09
C ALA A 272 23.75 -43.21 -10.10
N LYS A 273 25.01 -42.98 -9.80
CA LYS A 273 26.13 -43.73 -10.42
C LYS A 273 26.16 -45.12 -9.81
N GLY A 274 26.03 -46.13 -10.64
CA GLY A 274 26.34 -47.51 -10.22
C GLY A 274 25.39 -48.53 -10.85
N GLY A 275 25.85 -49.13 -11.91
CA GLY A 275 25.11 -50.08 -12.72
C GLY A 275 24.80 -51.42 -12.07
N ARG A 276 23.73 -52.04 -12.60
CA ARG A 276 23.61 -53.49 -12.92
C ARG A 276 22.34 -53.65 -13.77
N PRO A 277 22.35 -54.46 -14.82
CA PRO A 277 21.19 -54.72 -15.64
C PRO A 277 20.26 -55.67 -14.92
N ALA A 278 19.03 -55.29 -14.66
CA ALA A 278 17.99 -56.18 -14.17
C ALA A 278 17.06 -56.53 -15.33
N GLN A 279 16.93 -57.83 -15.49
CA GLN A 279 16.11 -58.56 -16.44
C GLN A 279 14.65 -58.12 -16.43
N GLN A 280 14.10 -58.07 -17.63
CA GLN A 280 12.68 -58.04 -17.90
C GLN A 280 11.94 -59.17 -17.20
N VAL A 281 11.00 -58.84 -16.31
CA VAL A 281 9.93 -59.75 -15.91
C VAL A 281 8.62 -59.11 -16.36
N LEU A 282 8.10 -59.59 -17.45
CA LEU A 282 6.72 -59.34 -17.87
C LEU A 282 5.81 -60.08 -16.89
N ALA A 283 5.14 -59.37 -16.03
CA ALA A 283 3.99 -59.87 -15.28
C ALA A 283 2.73 -59.15 -15.76
N ALA A 284 1.83 -59.90 -16.33
CA ALA A 284 0.52 -59.50 -16.78
C ALA A 284 -0.31 -59.00 -15.60
N VAL A 285 -0.87 -57.78 -15.74
CA VAL A 285 -1.86 -57.23 -14.80
C VAL A 285 -3.26 -57.45 -15.42
N PRO A 286 -4.20 -58.05 -14.69
CA PRO A 286 -5.56 -58.25 -15.22
C PRO A 286 -6.34 -56.95 -15.26
N VAL A 287 -6.98 -56.71 -16.41
CA VAL A 287 -7.92 -55.61 -16.65
C VAL A 287 -9.24 -55.94 -15.96
N ALA A 288 -9.49 -55.38 -14.79
CA ALA A 288 -10.84 -55.28 -14.25
C ALA A 288 -10.89 -54.29 -13.06
N ALA A 289 -10.99 -53.00 -13.33
CA ALA A 289 -11.49 -51.98 -12.37
C ALA A 289 -11.71 -50.64 -13.08
N GLY A 290 -12.60 -50.60 -14.04
CA GLY A 290 -12.88 -49.41 -14.85
C GLY A 290 -14.31 -48.85 -14.74
N GLN A 291 -15.07 -49.14 -13.69
CA GLN A 291 -16.44 -48.59 -13.58
C GLN A 291 -16.85 -48.01 -12.20
N ALA A 292 -16.01 -48.08 -11.18
CA ALA A 292 -16.34 -47.58 -9.86
C ALA A 292 -15.83 -46.15 -9.57
N ALA A 293 -14.89 -45.63 -10.37
CA ALA A 293 -14.27 -44.32 -10.10
C ALA A 293 -15.02 -43.11 -10.67
N GLN A 294 -15.98 -43.29 -11.56
CA GLN A 294 -16.70 -42.17 -12.22
C GLN A 294 -17.94 -41.69 -11.48
N LYS A 295 -18.44 -42.40 -10.47
CA LYS A 295 -19.67 -42.02 -9.74
C LYS A 295 -19.45 -41.05 -8.56
N ASN A 296 -18.22 -40.72 -8.23
CA ASN A 296 -17.95 -39.85 -7.07
C ASN A 296 -17.60 -38.40 -7.40
N LEU A 297 -17.54 -38.00 -8.68
CA LEU A 297 -17.17 -36.65 -9.08
C LEU A 297 -18.35 -35.66 -9.04
N ASP A 298 -19.58 -36.15 -9.08
CA ASP A 298 -20.79 -35.33 -9.08
C ASP A 298 -21.30 -34.94 -7.68
N ARG A 299 -20.58 -35.28 -6.61
CA ARG A 299 -20.94 -34.91 -5.26
C ARG A 299 -20.04 -33.75 -4.75
N PRO A 300 -20.61 -32.72 -4.11
CA PRO A 300 -19.85 -31.61 -3.52
C PRO A 300 -18.78 -32.10 -2.52
N THR A 301 -17.65 -31.42 -2.48
CA THR A 301 -16.42 -31.82 -1.75
C THR A 301 -16.63 -32.02 -0.24
N PHE A 302 -17.60 -31.30 0.36
CA PHE A 302 -17.92 -31.44 1.78
C PHE A 302 -18.61 -32.74 2.12
N LEU A 303 -19.37 -33.34 1.21
CA LEU A 303 -20.00 -34.65 1.39
C LEU A 303 -19.02 -35.83 1.21
N ARG A 304 -17.88 -35.61 0.55
CA ARG A 304 -16.85 -36.67 0.38
C ARG A 304 -16.08 -36.93 1.69
N ARG A 305 -15.89 -35.92 2.53
CA ARG A 305 -15.18 -36.04 3.82
C ARG A 305 -15.98 -36.79 4.89
N PHE A 306 -17.32 -36.84 4.77
CA PHE A 306 -18.16 -37.55 5.72
C PHE A 306 -18.33 -39.04 5.42
N THR A 307 -18.03 -39.51 4.17
CA THR A 307 -18.14 -40.90 3.77
C THR A 307 -16.87 -41.70 3.98
N GLU A 308 -15.69 -41.08 4.06
CA GLU A 308 -14.42 -41.83 4.31
C GLU A 308 -14.19 -42.20 5.78
N GLN A 309 -14.99 -41.71 6.72
CA GLN A 309 -14.83 -42.05 8.15
C GLN A 309 -15.80 -43.09 8.72
N ARG A 310 -16.66 -43.68 7.91
CA ARG A 310 -17.62 -44.72 8.39
C ARG A 310 -17.89 -45.80 7.36
N GLU A 311 -16.91 -46.63 7.05
CA GLU A 311 -17.19 -48.01 6.68
C GLU A 311 -17.32 -48.81 7.96
N GLY A 312 -18.56 -48.99 8.42
CA GLY A 312 -18.82 -49.90 9.54
C GLY A 312 -20.10 -49.71 10.33
N GLN A 313 -21.06 -48.89 9.94
CA GLN A 313 -22.43 -49.00 10.50
C GLN A 313 -23.44 -48.14 9.69
N GLU A 314 -24.32 -48.83 9.01
CA GLU A 314 -25.58 -48.25 8.51
C GLU A 314 -26.51 -48.01 9.68
N ARG A 315 -26.73 -46.72 9.99
CA ARG A 315 -28.01 -46.15 10.41
C ARG A 315 -27.88 -44.66 10.59
N LEU A 316 -28.46 -43.93 9.66
CA LEU A 316 -28.75 -42.50 9.84
C LEU A 316 -29.83 -42.39 10.94
N VAL A 317 -29.42 -41.99 12.14
CA VAL A 317 -30.34 -41.39 13.11
C VAL A 317 -30.07 -39.90 13.07
N LEU A 318 -30.96 -39.17 12.42
CA LEU A 318 -31.09 -37.73 12.59
C LEU A 318 -31.59 -37.51 14.03
N ALA A 319 -30.66 -37.19 14.94
CA ALA A 319 -31.01 -36.63 16.23
C ALA A 319 -31.26 -35.14 15.98
N THR A 320 -32.50 -34.78 16.06
CA THR A 320 -33.09 -33.47 16.12
C THR A 320 -32.62 -32.72 17.36
N ASP A 321 -32.60 -31.44 17.20
CA ASP A 321 -32.81 -30.34 18.10
C ASP A 321 -31.66 -29.33 18.15
N ASP A 322 -31.34 -28.78 16.97
CA ASP A 322 -30.92 -27.38 16.90
C ASP A 322 -31.18 -26.84 15.48
N GLU A 323 -32.26 -26.08 15.35
CA GLU A 323 -32.73 -25.41 14.13
C GLU A 323 -31.73 -24.38 13.56
N TRP A 324 -30.59 -24.21 14.20
CA TRP A 324 -29.60 -23.19 13.87
C TRP A 324 -28.42 -23.69 13.03
N ASP A 325 -28.22 -24.99 12.94
CA ASP A 325 -27.09 -25.60 12.21
C ASP A 325 -27.35 -25.89 10.72
N VAL A 326 -28.53 -25.54 10.20
CA VAL A 326 -28.84 -25.73 8.79
C VAL A 326 -28.64 -24.42 8.01
N PRO A 327 -27.78 -24.40 7.00
CA PRO A 327 -27.60 -23.21 6.17
C PRO A 327 -28.91 -22.67 5.60
N THR A 328 -29.07 -21.36 5.59
CA THR A 328 -30.31 -20.63 5.29
C THR A 328 -30.92 -20.94 3.92
N PHE A 329 -30.15 -21.44 2.96
CA PHE A 329 -30.62 -21.82 1.62
C PHE A 329 -31.35 -23.16 1.57
N LEU A 330 -31.21 -23.99 2.61
CA LEU A 330 -31.92 -25.28 2.73
C LEU A 330 -33.23 -25.19 3.52
N ARG A 331 -33.54 -24.04 4.13
CA ARG A 331 -34.77 -23.83 4.92
C ARG A 331 -36.02 -23.54 4.10
N LYS A 332 -35.92 -23.36 2.78
CA LYS A 332 -37.04 -22.92 1.91
C LYS A 332 -37.66 -24.01 1.04
N GLN A 333 -37.54 -25.28 1.36
CA GLN A 333 -38.16 -26.35 0.57
C GLN A 333 -39.12 -27.24 1.38
N SER A 334 -39.81 -26.68 2.37
CA SER A 334 -40.93 -27.40 3.01
C SER A 334 -42.07 -26.40 3.24
N ASP A 335 -42.74 -26.02 2.17
CA ASP A 335 -44.14 -25.60 2.08
C ASP A 335 -44.71 -26.08 0.75
#